data_61e1e3b19eb7f82e36fb672d6517e201
#
_entry.id   61e1e3b19eb7f82e36fb672d6517e201
#
_cell.length_a   1.000
_cell.length_b   1.000
_cell.length_c   1.000
_cell.angle_alpha   90.00
_cell.angle_beta   90.00
_cell.angle_gamma   90.00
#
_symmetry.space_group_name_H-M   'P 1'
#
loop_
_entity.id
_entity.type
_entity.pdbx_description
1 polymer ?
#
loop_
_entity_poly.entity_id
_entity_poly.type
_entity_poly.pdbx_seq_one_letter_code
_entity_poly.pdbx_strand_id
1 'polypeptide(L)'
;MKRAGMPILGVWVALVIVVFGDRIVDAQGVTGFEATRQVIITERALRHIEERHWPNSPAQGAGKFSQGITEESLRELINEAVANGRARPNTNGRPGEIYEYDFSRRIGIKINGEPASKLRVVVSPRNQLITAFPF
;
A
#
# COMPACT_ATOMS: atom_id res chain seq x y z
N MET A 1 -20.22 -30.56 -68.36
CA MET A 1 -18.96 -30.13 -67.78
C MET A 1 -19.26 -29.39 -66.45
N LYS A 2 -18.99 -30.04 -65.36
CA LYS A 2 -19.22 -29.50 -64.05
C LYS A 2 -17.94 -28.79 -63.56
N ARG A 3 -17.98 -27.48 -63.37
CA ARG A 3 -16.89 -26.75 -62.73
C ARG A 3 -17.02 -26.91 -61.21
N ALA A 4 -16.06 -27.56 -60.63
CA ALA A 4 -15.94 -27.63 -59.17
C ALA A 4 -15.49 -26.26 -58.66
N GLY A 5 -16.33 -25.62 -57.86
CA GLY A 5 -15.96 -24.42 -57.13
C GLY A 5 -15.05 -24.81 -55.95
N MET A 6 -13.88 -24.21 -55.91
CA MET A 6 -12.98 -24.33 -54.76
C MET A 6 -13.59 -23.60 -53.55
N PRO A 7 -13.67 -24.21 -52.40
CA PRO A 7 -14.00 -23.47 -51.18
C PRO A 7 -12.82 -22.60 -50.77
N ILE A 8 -13.09 -21.31 -50.61
CA ILE A 8 -12.16 -20.36 -50.01
C ILE A 8 -12.05 -20.73 -48.53
N LEU A 9 -10.91 -21.28 -48.13
CA LEU A 9 -10.57 -21.47 -46.75
C LEU A 9 -10.41 -20.09 -46.11
N GLY A 10 -11.45 -19.62 -45.42
CA GLY A 10 -11.37 -18.49 -44.56
C GLY A 10 -10.41 -18.79 -43.38
N VAL A 11 -9.27 -18.15 -43.42
CA VAL A 11 -8.35 -18.18 -42.27
C VAL A 11 -9.02 -17.40 -41.14
N TRP A 12 -9.62 -18.12 -40.21
CA TRP A 12 -10.05 -17.55 -38.95
C TRP A 12 -8.79 -17.33 -38.11
N VAL A 13 -8.31 -16.08 -38.09
CA VAL A 13 -7.36 -15.67 -37.07
C VAL A 13 -8.12 -15.62 -35.77
N ALA A 14 -8.01 -16.65 -34.98
CA ALA A 14 -8.50 -16.65 -33.61
C ALA A 14 -7.64 -15.65 -32.81
N LEU A 15 -8.22 -14.48 -32.56
CA LEU A 15 -7.67 -13.52 -31.64
C LEU A 15 -7.74 -14.13 -30.21
N VAL A 16 -6.67 -14.75 -29.79
CA VAL A 16 -6.54 -15.21 -28.39
C VAL A 16 -6.31 -13.99 -27.54
N ILE A 17 -7.39 -13.45 -26.98
CA ILE A 17 -7.29 -12.46 -25.91
C ILE A 17 -6.91 -13.22 -24.64
N VAL A 18 -5.62 -13.25 -24.35
CA VAL A 18 -5.14 -13.73 -23.05
C VAL A 18 -5.36 -12.59 -22.05
N VAL A 19 -6.47 -12.65 -21.34
CA VAL A 19 -6.74 -11.74 -20.23
C VAL A 19 -5.88 -12.20 -19.05
N PHE A 20 -4.65 -11.72 -18.96
CA PHE A 20 -3.93 -11.72 -17.71
C PHE A 20 -4.40 -10.51 -16.92
N GLY A 21 -5.00 -10.79 -15.76
CA GLY A 21 -5.67 -9.85 -14.87
C GLY A 21 -5.21 -8.40 -14.93
N ASP A 22 -6.18 -7.51 -15.04
CA ASP A 22 -6.17 -6.05 -14.83
C ASP A 22 -4.95 -5.24 -15.31
N ARG A 23 -4.37 -5.60 -16.45
CA ARG A 23 -3.35 -4.77 -17.09
C ARG A 23 -3.92 -4.23 -18.40
N ILE A 24 -4.28 -2.97 -18.38
CA ILE A 24 -4.54 -2.23 -19.61
C ILE A 24 -3.18 -2.02 -20.27
N VAL A 25 -2.90 -2.79 -21.32
CA VAL A 25 -1.77 -2.52 -22.20
C VAL A 25 -2.29 -1.51 -23.21
N ASP A 26 -1.83 -0.27 -23.13
CA ASP A 26 -2.14 0.68 -24.17
C ASP A 26 -1.42 0.29 -25.48
N ALA A 27 -1.94 0.76 -26.61
CA ALA A 27 -1.47 0.41 -27.95
C ALA A 27 -0.02 0.86 -28.24
N GLN A 28 0.67 1.50 -27.29
CA GLN A 28 2.04 2.00 -27.43
C GLN A 28 3.07 1.19 -26.64
N GLY A 29 2.66 0.09 -26.01
CA GLY A 29 3.58 -0.83 -25.34
C GLY A 29 4.29 -0.27 -24.11
N VAL A 30 3.83 0.87 -23.58
CA VAL A 30 4.30 1.38 -22.30
C VAL A 30 3.55 0.64 -21.21
N THR A 31 4.12 -0.46 -20.72
CA THR A 31 3.71 -1.03 -19.46
C THR A 31 4.05 0.00 -18.40
N GLY A 32 3.05 0.80 -18.02
CA GLY A 32 3.15 1.59 -16.82
C GLY A 32 3.28 0.64 -15.64
N PHE A 33 4.50 0.28 -15.29
CA PHE A 33 4.78 -0.17 -13.94
C PHE A 33 4.51 1.04 -13.06
N GLU A 34 3.30 1.16 -12.54
CA GLU A 34 3.16 1.85 -11.27
C GLU A 34 4.00 1.04 -10.29
N ALA A 35 5.26 1.43 -10.19
CA ALA A 35 6.12 0.94 -9.15
C ALA A 35 5.40 1.30 -7.85
N THR A 36 4.80 0.29 -7.21
CA THR A 36 4.24 0.43 -5.87
C THR A 36 5.35 1.07 -5.06
N ARG A 37 5.17 2.34 -4.68
CA ARG A 37 6.17 3.08 -3.91
C ARG A 37 6.33 2.39 -2.58
N GLN A 38 7.29 1.49 -2.49
CA GLN A 38 7.64 0.91 -1.21
C GLN A 38 8.33 1.98 -0.38
N VAL A 39 7.82 2.21 0.82
CA VAL A 39 8.43 3.12 1.79
C VAL A 39 9.72 2.53 2.30
N ILE A 40 10.77 3.34 2.35
CA ILE A 40 12.04 2.95 2.94
C ILE A 40 11.88 3.00 4.46
N ILE A 41 11.89 1.84 5.09
CA ILE A 41 11.76 1.69 6.55
C ILE A 41 13.15 1.49 7.13
N THR A 42 13.65 2.51 7.81
CA THR A 42 14.97 2.51 8.43
C THR A 42 14.92 1.95 9.85
N GLU A 43 16.03 1.42 10.35
CA GLU A 43 16.19 0.98 11.74
C GLU A 43 15.84 2.08 12.75
N ARG A 44 16.15 3.32 12.43
CA ARG A 44 15.81 4.46 13.28
C ARG A 44 14.29 4.65 13.39
N ALA A 45 13.57 4.52 12.28
CA ALA A 45 12.13 4.63 12.28
C ALA A 45 11.47 3.47 13.03
N LEU A 46 11.97 2.26 12.84
CA LEU A 46 11.49 1.08 13.58
C LEU A 46 11.68 1.27 15.09
N ARG A 47 12.86 1.65 15.51
CA ARG A 47 13.15 1.92 16.94
C ARG A 47 12.21 2.97 17.53
N HIS A 48 11.98 4.05 16.78
CA HIS A 48 11.03 5.10 17.21
C HIS A 48 9.61 4.53 17.39
N ILE A 49 9.15 3.67 16.47
CA ILE A 49 7.84 3.04 16.57
C ILE A 49 7.79 2.07 17.75
N GLU A 50 8.82 1.29 17.97
CA GLU A 50 8.91 0.38 19.13
C GLU A 50 8.86 1.13 20.45
N GLU A 51 9.63 2.20 20.57
CA GLU A 51 9.69 3.02 21.78
C GLU A 51 8.37 3.72 22.12
N ARG A 52 7.58 4.09 21.10
CA ARG A 52 6.38 4.92 21.30
C ARG A 52 5.06 4.22 21.04
N HIS A 53 5.01 3.31 20.10
CA HIS A 53 3.77 2.76 19.54
C HIS A 53 3.64 1.25 19.67
N TRP A 54 4.65 0.57 20.20
CA TRP A 54 4.55 -0.87 20.46
C TRP A 54 3.55 -1.17 21.59
N PRO A 55 2.92 -2.35 21.62
CA PRO A 55 1.87 -2.64 22.61
C PRO A 55 2.29 -2.42 24.06
N ASN A 56 3.53 -2.76 24.39
CA ASN A 56 4.08 -2.68 25.74
C ASN A 56 4.91 -1.41 25.97
N SER A 57 4.91 -0.47 25.04
CA SER A 57 5.64 0.79 25.20
C SER A 57 5.10 1.59 26.38
N PRO A 58 5.96 2.09 27.30
CA PRO A 58 5.55 2.95 28.41
C PRO A 58 5.21 4.37 27.97
N ALA A 59 5.46 4.74 26.71
CA ALA A 59 5.20 6.08 26.21
C ALA A 59 3.72 6.43 26.31
N GLN A 60 3.41 7.59 26.88
CA GLN A 60 2.04 8.09 26.98
C GLN A 60 1.70 9.04 25.82
N GLY A 61 0.41 9.29 25.64
CA GLY A 61 -0.07 10.24 24.62
C GLY A 61 0.15 9.78 23.18
N ALA A 62 0.19 8.47 22.95
CA ALA A 62 0.37 7.89 21.62
C ALA A 62 -0.52 6.66 21.43
N GLY A 63 -1.04 6.49 20.23
CA GLY A 63 -1.70 5.23 19.83
C GLY A 63 -0.71 4.07 19.86
N LYS A 64 -1.20 2.89 20.18
CA LYS A 64 -0.40 1.65 20.28
C LYS A 64 -0.91 0.61 19.30
N PHE A 65 -0.01 -0.13 18.70
CA PHE A 65 -0.38 -1.32 17.93
C PHE A 65 -0.97 -2.41 18.82
N SER A 66 -1.74 -3.31 18.24
CA SER A 66 -2.30 -4.46 18.94
C SER A 66 -1.23 -5.44 19.39
N GLN A 67 -1.50 -6.17 20.46
CA GLN A 67 -0.67 -7.30 20.91
C GLN A 67 -0.47 -8.30 19.76
N GLY A 68 0.72 -8.86 19.65
CA GLY A 68 1.07 -9.79 18.56
C GLY A 68 1.57 -9.12 17.28
N ILE A 69 1.67 -7.78 17.24
CA ILE A 69 2.33 -7.10 16.12
C ILE A 69 3.78 -7.57 16.00
N THR A 70 4.20 -7.82 14.77
CA THR A 70 5.59 -8.11 14.42
C THR A 70 6.14 -7.03 13.50
N GLU A 71 7.45 -6.96 13.34
CA GLU A 71 8.07 -6.03 12.37
C GLU A 71 7.55 -6.30 10.95
N GLU A 72 7.39 -7.58 10.58
CA GLU A 72 6.87 -7.96 9.27
C GLU A 72 5.44 -7.45 9.05
N SER A 73 4.53 -7.73 10.00
CA SER A 73 3.15 -7.26 9.92
C SER A 73 3.05 -5.73 9.96
N LEU A 74 3.95 -5.04 10.68
CA LEU A 74 4.05 -3.58 10.67
C LEU A 74 4.43 -3.06 9.27
N ARG A 75 5.40 -3.70 8.61
CA ARG A 75 5.81 -3.33 7.24
C ARG A 75 4.67 -3.51 6.25
N GLU A 76 3.89 -4.58 6.36
CA GLU A 76 2.71 -4.82 5.54
C GLU A 76 1.64 -3.73 5.75
N LEU A 77 1.31 -3.41 7.00
CA LEU A 77 0.36 -2.34 7.32
C LEU A 77 0.79 -0.99 6.76
N ILE A 78 2.07 -0.64 6.87
CA ILE A 78 2.62 0.62 6.33
C ILE A 78 2.51 0.64 4.80
N ASN A 79 2.93 -0.41 4.13
CA ASN A 79 2.87 -0.47 2.66
C ASN A 79 1.43 -0.42 2.14
N GLU A 80 0.51 -1.12 2.79
CA GLU A 80 -0.92 -1.09 2.45
C GLU A 80 -1.52 0.32 2.65
N ALA A 81 -1.19 0.96 3.77
CA ALA A 81 -1.66 2.32 4.05
C ALA A 81 -1.13 3.35 3.04
N VAL A 82 0.11 3.22 2.61
CA VAL A 82 0.70 4.11 1.60
C VAL A 82 0.13 3.84 0.20
N ALA A 83 -0.13 2.58 -0.13
CA ALA A 83 -0.68 2.20 -1.43
C ALA A 83 -2.15 2.61 -1.60
N ASN A 84 -2.97 2.51 -0.53
CA ASN A 84 -4.43 2.66 -0.60
C ASN A 84 -4.95 3.84 0.22
N GLY A 85 -4.13 4.45 1.05
CA GLY A 85 -4.52 5.51 1.96
C GLY A 85 -4.69 6.87 1.27
N ARG A 86 -5.38 7.76 1.97
CA ARG A 86 -5.49 9.16 1.55
C ARG A 86 -4.20 9.90 1.90
N ALA A 87 -3.55 10.44 0.88
CA ALA A 87 -2.34 11.25 1.03
C ALA A 87 -2.67 12.73 1.23
N ARG A 88 -1.92 13.40 2.09
CA ARG A 88 -1.92 14.86 2.25
C ARG A 88 -0.54 15.37 2.64
N PRO A 89 -0.19 16.62 2.31
CA PRO A 89 1.07 17.20 2.75
C PRO A 89 1.18 17.25 4.29
N ASN A 90 2.39 17.00 4.81
CA ASN A 90 2.67 17.23 6.21
C ASN A 90 2.99 18.73 6.41
N THR A 91 2.09 19.45 7.06
CA THR A 91 2.23 20.88 7.35
C THR A 91 2.72 21.15 8.77
N ASN A 92 2.81 20.12 9.61
CA ASN A 92 3.22 20.23 11.00
C ASN A 92 4.62 19.66 11.20
N GLY A 93 5.61 20.52 11.22
CA GLY A 93 6.98 20.18 11.56
C GLY A 93 7.83 19.81 10.36
N ARG A 94 8.07 18.52 10.10
CA ARG A 94 8.95 18.08 9.01
C ARG A 94 8.21 17.99 7.68
N PRO A 95 8.81 18.43 6.56
CA PRO A 95 8.21 18.26 5.24
C PRO A 95 8.03 16.79 4.89
N GLY A 96 7.05 16.48 4.06
CA GLY A 96 6.73 15.14 3.60
C GLY A 96 5.24 14.94 3.37
N GLU A 97 4.81 13.71 3.40
CA GLU A 97 3.41 13.31 3.19
C GLU A 97 2.90 12.49 4.37
N ILE A 98 1.63 12.66 4.65
CA ILE A 98 0.88 11.86 5.61
C ILE A 98 -0.10 11.00 4.83
N TYR A 99 -0.07 9.70 5.06
CA TYR A 99 -1.04 8.74 4.54
C TYR A 99 -1.93 8.27 5.68
N GLU A 100 -3.23 8.22 5.44
CA GLU A 100 -4.21 7.73 6.40
C GLU A 100 -5.07 6.66 5.73
N TYR A 101 -5.14 5.49 6.34
CA TYR A 101 -5.90 4.35 5.82
C TYR A 101 -6.69 3.68 6.93
N ASP A 102 -7.95 3.33 6.63
CA ASP A 102 -8.82 2.59 7.53
C ASP A 102 -8.87 1.12 7.12
N PHE A 103 -8.32 0.27 7.97
CA PHE A 103 -8.30 -1.18 7.74
C PHE A 103 -9.65 -1.85 7.98
N SER A 104 -10.66 -1.11 8.48
CA SER A 104 -11.97 -1.65 8.86
C SER A 104 -11.90 -2.83 9.84
N ARG A 105 -10.80 -2.96 10.53
CA ARG A 105 -10.54 -3.93 11.62
C ARG A 105 -9.64 -3.29 12.66
N ARG A 106 -9.69 -3.80 13.88
CA ARG A 106 -8.80 -3.31 14.93
C ARG A 106 -7.35 -3.62 14.60
N ILE A 107 -6.50 -2.60 14.58
CA ILE A 107 -5.04 -2.69 14.44
C ILE A 107 -4.29 -2.21 15.68
N GLY A 108 -4.99 -1.61 16.63
CA GLY A 108 -4.40 -1.07 17.82
C GLY A 108 -5.40 -0.38 18.73
N ILE A 109 -4.91 0.55 19.52
CA ILE A 109 -5.68 1.44 20.38
C ILE A 109 -5.30 2.90 20.14
N LYS A 110 -6.26 3.78 20.29
CA LYS A 110 -6.08 5.23 20.28
C LYS A 110 -5.42 5.71 21.57
N ILE A 111 -5.07 6.99 21.61
CA ILE A 111 -4.51 7.64 22.80
C ILE A 111 -5.43 7.48 24.02
N ASN A 112 -6.74 7.51 23.84
CA ASN A 112 -7.75 7.34 24.88
C ASN A 112 -8.04 5.88 25.27
N GLY A 113 -7.34 4.91 24.68
CA GLY A 113 -7.51 3.47 24.93
C GLY A 113 -8.60 2.80 24.11
N GLU A 114 -9.38 3.54 23.32
CA GLU A 114 -10.40 2.95 22.43
C GLU A 114 -9.75 2.19 21.27
N PRO A 115 -10.47 1.18 20.71
CA PRO A 115 -10.00 0.48 19.51
C PRO A 115 -9.70 1.44 18.36
N ALA A 116 -8.58 1.22 17.67
CA ALA A 116 -8.19 1.94 16.47
C ALA A 116 -8.19 1.01 15.27
N SER A 117 -8.81 1.47 14.17
CA SER A 117 -8.80 0.78 12.87
C SER A 117 -7.99 1.52 11.81
N LYS A 118 -7.60 2.75 12.09
CA LYS A 118 -6.88 3.62 11.16
C LYS A 118 -5.41 3.68 11.48
N LEU A 119 -4.60 3.72 10.42
CA LEU A 119 -3.16 3.92 10.51
C LEU A 119 -2.80 5.26 9.87
N ARG A 120 -1.99 6.03 10.58
CA ARG A 120 -1.32 7.20 10.03
C ARG A 120 0.13 6.87 9.80
N VAL A 121 0.61 7.11 8.56
CA VAL A 121 1.99 6.92 8.15
C VAL A 121 2.55 8.25 7.69
N VAL A 122 3.66 8.66 8.26
CA VAL A 122 4.35 9.90 7.90
C VAL A 122 5.65 9.56 7.17
N VAL A 123 5.78 10.08 5.95
CA VAL A 123 6.87 9.77 5.04
C VAL A 123 7.59 11.07 4.66
N SER A 124 8.91 11.04 4.63
CA SER A 124 9.73 12.16 4.20
C SER A 124 9.68 12.39 2.69
N PRO A 125 10.12 13.54 2.15
CA PRO A 125 10.23 13.77 0.71
C PRO A 125 11.14 12.76 -0.02
N ARG A 126 12.04 12.09 0.73
CA ARG A 126 12.91 11.02 0.21
C ARG A 126 12.30 9.63 0.31
N ASN A 127 10.99 9.53 0.52
CA ASN A 127 10.26 8.27 0.67
C ASN A 127 10.73 7.42 1.87
N GLN A 128 11.26 8.03 2.91
CA GLN A 128 11.65 7.35 4.15
C GLN A 128 10.57 7.50 5.21
N LEU A 129 10.27 6.40 5.89
CA LEU A 129 9.37 6.41 7.03
C LEU A 129 9.90 7.32 8.13
N ILE A 130 9.04 8.22 8.61
CA ILE A 130 9.31 9.03 9.80
C ILE A 130 8.67 8.37 11.01
N THR A 131 7.38 8.05 10.92
CA THR A 131 6.64 7.34 11.96
C THR A 131 5.37 6.71 11.38
N ALA A 132 4.80 5.75 12.11
CA ALA A 132 3.49 5.18 11.85
C ALA A 132 2.82 4.82 13.17
N PHE A 133 1.52 5.09 13.30
CA PHE A 133 0.77 4.81 14.51
C PHE A 133 -0.72 4.68 14.27
N PRO A 134 -1.41 3.83 15.04
CA PRO A 134 -2.87 3.73 15.05
C PRO A 134 -3.54 4.98 15.65
N PHE A 135 -4.72 5.36 15.11
CA PHE A 135 -5.49 6.51 15.59
C PHE A 135 -7.00 6.36 15.39
#